data_1ba42a10c48393bad4861110f2085a2b
#
_entry.id   1ba42a10c48393bad4861110f2085a2b
#
_cell.length_a   1.000
_cell.length_b   1.000
_cell.length_c   1.000
_cell.angle_alpha   90.00
_cell.angle_beta   90.00
_cell.angle_gamma   90.00
#
_symmetry.space_group_name_H-M   'P 1'
#
loop_
_entity.id
_entity.type
_entity.pdbx_description
1 polymer ?
#
loop_
_entity_poly.entity_id
_entity_poly.type
_entity_poly.pdbx_seq_one_letter_code
_entity_poly.pdbx_strand_id
1 'polypeptide(L)'
;MYAVEFAHRPGRDLINVAKTRPNIVPIIEDARHPLKYRMLVGMVDTIFADVAQPDQARIVGINAKYFLKNGGHCVISIKASCIDSTASAEAVFAAEVQKLKEEKFKPLEQLTLEPYERDHAVVTGEYRPNANLFVYVFYDVFVNNDISRID
;
A
#
# COMPACT_ATOMS: atom_id res chain seq x y z
N MET A 1 -3.54 -6.01 14.86
CA MET A 1 -3.69 -6.10 13.39
C MET A 1 -5.13 -5.84 13.01
N TYR A 2 -5.38 -4.91 12.11
CA TYR A 2 -6.70 -4.71 11.49
C TYR A 2 -6.77 -5.58 10.22
N ALA A 3 -7.82 -6.36 10.08
CA ALA A 3 -7.99 -7.26 8.94
C ALA A 3 -9.30 -6.91 8.23
N VAL A 4 -9.18 -6.41 7.00
CA VAL A 4 -10.31 -5.97 6.18
C VAL A 4 -10.63 -7.07 5.17
N GLU A 5 -11.86 -7.53 5.17
CA GLU A 5 -12.35 -8.59 4.28
C GLU A 5 -13.74 -8.23 3.74
N PHE A 6 -13.88 -8.25 2.43
CA PHE A 6 -15.14 -7.89 1.76
C PHE A 6 -16.13 -9.05 1.67
N ALA A 7 -15.64 -10.26 1.42
CA ALA A 7 -16.49 -11.40 1.15
C ALA A 7 -17.11 -11.98 2.43
N HIS A 8 -18.41 -12.26 2.41
CA HIS A 8 -19.16 -12.70 3.59
C HIS A 8 -18.68 -14.04 4.17
N ARG A 9 -18.27 -14.99 3.31
CA ARG A 9 -17.84 -16.32 3.77
C ARG A 9 -16.47 -16.24 4.45
N PRO A 10 -15.40 -15.74 3.83
CA PRO A 10 -14.13 -15.53 4.51
C PRO A 10 -14.25 -14.57 5.70
N GLY A 11 -15.15 -13.58 5.62
CA GLY A 11 -15.40 -12.65 6.72
C GLY A 11 -15.92 -13.35 7.98
N ARG A 12 -16.78 -14.35 7.87
CA ARG A 12 -17.22 -15.18 9.00
C ARG A 12 -16.06 -15.98 9.60
N ASP A 13 -15.23 -16.54 8.74
CA ASP A 13 -14.05 -17.29 9.18
C ASP A 13 -13.04 -16.37 9.89
N LEU A 14 -12.83 -15.15 9.39
CA LEU A 14 -12.02 -14.12 10.02
C LEU A 14 -12.56 -13.74 11.42
N ILE A 15 -13.87 -13.55 11.57
CA ILE A 15 -14.49 -13.28 12.87
C ILE A 15 -14.24 -14.43 13.85
N ASN A 16 -14.37 -15.69 13.39
CA ASN A 16 -14.12 -16.85 14.23
C ASN A 16 -12.65 -16.94 14.68
N VAL A 17 -11.71 -16.65 13.79
CA VAL A 17 -10.28 -16.57 14.14
C VAL A 17 -10.03 -15.44 15.13
N ALA A 18 -10.66 -14.27 14.96
CA ALA A 18 -10.50 -13.13 15.85
C ALA A 18 -11.00 -13.39 17.28
N LYS A 19 -11.99 -14.26 17.46
CA LYS A 19 -12.45 -14.68 18.80
C LYS A 19 -11.37 -15.38 19.62
N THR A 20 -10.46 -16.09 18.95
CA THR A 20 -9.35 -16.82 19.60
C THR A 20 -8.04 -16.05 19.57
N ARG A 21 -7.96 -14.96 18.79
CA ARG A 21 -6.76 -14.12 18.64
C ARG A 21 -7.10 -12.66 18.92
N PRO A 22 -6.95 -12.17 20.17
CA PRO A 22 -7.35 -10.81 20.54
C PRO A 22 -6.53 -9.70 19.88
N ASN A 23 -5.42 -10.05 19.23
CA ASN A 23 -4.61 -9.14 18.44
C ASN A 23 -5.15 -8.89 17.01
N ILE A 24 -6.27 -9.51 16.61
CA ILE A 24 -6.93 -9.34 15.32
C ILE A 24 -8.24 -8.57 15.52
N VAL A 25 -8.37 -7.45 14.82
CA VAL A 25 -9.62 -6.67 14.72
C VAL A 25 -10.22 -6.92 13.35
N PRO A 26 -11.30 -7.71 13.23
CA PRO A 26 -11.93 -8.00 11.95
C PRO A 26 -12.81 -6.81 11.51
N ILE A 27 -12.71 -6.45 10.24
CA ILE A 27 -13.50 -5.39 9.61
C ILE A 27 -14.10 -5.98 8.33
N ILE A 28 -15.44 -6.13 8.30
CA ILE A 28 -16.14 -6.70 7.15
C ILE A 28 -16.64 -5.55 6.29
N GLU A 29 -15.73 -5.05 5.43
CA GLU A 29 -15.98 -3.92 4.54
C GLU A 29 -15.11 -4.02 3.28
N ASP A 30 -15.49 -3.25 2.26
CA ASP A 30 -14.73 -3.14 1.02
C ASP A 30 -13.54 -2.19 1.19
N ALA A 31 -12.32 -2.70 0.98
CA ALA A 31 -11.09 -1.94 1.08
C ALA A 31 -10.98 -0.77 0.06
N ARG A 32 -11.83 -0.74 -0.96
CA ARG A 32 -11.96 0.40 -1.88
C ARG A 32 -12.64 1.62 -1.24
N HIS A 33 -13.28 1.43 -0.08
CA HIS A 33 -14.03 2.47 0.64
C HIS A 33 -13.52 2.68 2.07
N PRO A 34 -12.25 3.11 2.28
CA PRO A 34 -11.63 3.20 3.60
C PRO A 34 -12.35 4.16 4.55
N LEU A 35 -13.11 5.12 4.03
CA LEU A 35 -13.89 6.04 4.86
C LEU A 35 -14.94 5.32 5.70
N LYS A 36 -15.46 4.17 5.26
CA LYS A 36 -16.45 3.40 6.02
C LYS A 36 -15.91 2.84 7.34
N TYR A 37 -14.62 2.58 7.41
CA TYR A 37 -13.98 2.02 8.60
C TYR A 37 -12.88 2.92 9.19
N ARG A 38 -12.79 4.17 8.72
CA ARG A 38 -11.76 5.10 9.18
C ARG A 38 -11.78 5.31 10.70
N MET A 39 -12.96 5.31 11.32
CA MET A 39 -13.10 5.52 12.77
C MET A 39 -12.61 4.31 13.59
N LEU A 40 -12.43 3.15 12.96
CA LEU A 40 -12.01 1.92 13.62
C LEU A 40 -10.50 1.69 13.56
N VAL A 41 -9.81 2.33 12.60
CA VAL A 41 -8.40 2.07 12.30
C VAL A 41 -7.55 3.28 12.64
N GLY A 42 -6.57 3.09 13.51
CA GLY A 42 -5.52 4.08 13.78
C GLY A 42 -4.42 4.06 12.72
N MET A 43 -3.41 4.93 12.89
CA MET A 43 -2.24 4.92 12.01
C MET A 43 -1.43 3.65 12.19
N VAL A 44 -1.06 3.02 11.08
CA VAL A 44 -0.34 1.74 11.03
C VAL A 44 1.07 1.91 10.47
N ASP A 45 1.95 0.98 10.80
CA ASP A 45 3.34 0.97 10.33
C ASP A 45 3.49 0.22 9.01
N THR A 46 2.60 -0.73 8.74
CA THR A 46 2.68 -1.59 7.56
C THR A 46 1.29 -1.93 7.03
N ILE A 47 1.17 -1.96 5.71
CA ILE A 47 0.01 -2.51 4.98
C ILE A 47 0.46 -3.78 4.27
N PHE A 48 -0.24 -4.89 4.52
CA PHE A 48 -0.15 -6.11 3.73
C PHE A 48 -1.38 -6.23 2.83
N ALA A 49 -1.18 -6.59 1.57
CA ALA A 49 -2.27 -6.82 0.63
C ALA A 49 -2.04 -8.08 -0.20
N ASP A 50 -3.05 -8.94 -0.19
CA ASP A 50 -3.18 -10.09 -1.08
C ASP A 50 -4.59 -10.04 -1.70
N VAL A 51 -4.82 -9.01 -2.50
CA VAL A 51 -6.12 -8.70 -3.10
C VAL A 51 -6.05 -9.06 -4.58
N ALA A 52 -6.65 -10.17 -4.96
CA ALA A 52 -6.67 -10.66 -6.33
C ALA A 52 -7.63 -9.82 -7.22
N GLN A 53 -7.36 -8.51 -7.34
CA GLN A 53 -8.14 -7.54 -8.12
C GLN A 53 -7.22 -6.73 -9.04
N PRO A 54 -7.68 -6.36 -10.25
CA PRO A 54 -6.89 -5.55 -11.19
C PRO A 54 -6.46 -4.18 -10.67
N ASP A 55 -7.19 -3.64 -9.70
CA ASP A 55 -6.93 -2.33 -9.07
C ASP A 55 -6.23 -2.43 -7.70
N GLN A 56 -5.52 -3.51 -7.42
CA GLN A 56 -4.87 -3.78 -6.14
C GLN A 56 -3.93 -2.64 -5.71
N ALA A 57 -3.06 -2.16 -6.58
CA ALA A 57 -2.14 -1.06 -6.26
C ALA A 57 -2.88 0.22 -5.83
N ARG A 58 -3.99 0.55 -6.52
CA ARG A 58 -4.85 1.68 -6.16
C ARG A 58 -5.52 1.48 -4.80
N ILE A 59 -6.01 0.26 -4.51
CA ILE A 59 -6.61 -0.06 -3.20
C ILE A 59 -5.59 0.15 -2.09
N VAL A 60 -4.35 -0.31 -2.26
CA VAL A 60 -3.27 -0.09 -1.30
C VAL A 60 -2.97 1.40 -1.14
N GLY A 61 -2.88 2.16 -2.24
CA GLY A 61 -2.64 3.60 -2.24
C GLY A 61 -3.71 4.39 -1.48
N ILE A 62 -4.99 4.09 -1.72
CA ILE A 62 -6.10 4.75 -1.00
C ILE A 62 -6.03 4.44 0.50
N ASN A 63 -5.78 3.19 0.90
CA ASN A 63 -5.65 2.83 2.31
C ASN A 63 -4.41 3.46 2.95
N ALA A 64 -3.29 3.51 2.24
CA ALA A 64 -2.07 4.16 2.72
C ALA A 64 -2.30 5.64 3.04
N LYS A 65 -3.04 6.35 2.19
CA LYS A 65 -3.38 7.77 2.39
C LYS A 65 -4.11 8.03 3.72
N TYR A 66 -4.93 7.09 4.18
CA TYR A 66 -5.73 7.26 5.40
C TYR A 66 -5.08 6.65 6.64
N PHE A 67 -4.28 5.60 6.49
CA PHE A 67 -3.87 4.78 7.61
C PHE A 67 -2.37 4.59 7.74
N LEU A 68 -1.58 4.68 6.64
CA LEU A 68 -0.16 4.37 6.70
C LEU A 68 0.63 5.58 7.16
N LYS A 69 1.51 5.39 8.13
CA LYS A 69 2.47 6.41 8.56
C LYS A 69 3.41 6.78 7.42
N ASN A 70 3.87 8.02 7.40
CA ASN A 70 4.95 8.43 6.52
C ASN A 70 6.22 7.61 6.84
N GLY A 71 6.86 7.05 5.82
CA GLY A 71 7.95 6.09 6.00
C GLY A 71 7.48 4.66 6.36
N GLY A 72 6.17 4.42 6.46
CA GLY A 72 5.61 3.09 6.64
C GLY A 72 5.80 2.21 5.40
N HIS A 73 5.61 0.91 5.56
CA HIS A 73 5.90 -0.06 4.50
C HIS A 73 4.64 -0.71 3.93
N CYS A 74 4.73 -1.16 2.69
CA CYS A 74 3.76 -2.08 2.12
C CYS A 74 4.41 -3.40 1.71
N VAL A 75 3.64 -4.47 1.81
CA VAL A 75 3.97 -5.80 1.29
C VAL A 75 2.77 -6.26 0.48
N ILE A 76 2.96 -6.49 -0.81
CA ILE A 76 1.87 -6.80 -1.74
C ILE A 76 2.19 -8.13 -2.44
N SER A 77 1.26 -9.09 -2.32
CA SER A 77 1.28 -10.32 -3.10
C SER A 77 0.53 -10.08 -4.42
N ILE A 78 1.21 -10.30 -5.53
CA ILE A 78 0.68 -10.04 -6.88
C ILE A 78 0.57 -11.36 -7.63
N LYS A 79 -0.65 -11.72 -8.00
CA LYS A 79 -0.93 -12.82 -8.93
C LYS A 79 -1.19 -12.23 -10.32
N ALA A 80 -0.26 -12.44 -11.26
CA ALA A 80 -0.30 -11.80 -12.57
C ALA A 80 -1.60 -12.11 -13.34
N SER A 81 -2.05 -13.34 -13.33
CA SER A 81 -3.27 -13.77 -14.04
C SER A 81 -4.57 -13.15 -13.52
N CYS A 82 -4.59 -12.63 -12.27
CA CYS A 82 -5.75 -11.92 -11.72
C CYS A 82 -5.80 -10.45 -12.14
N ILE A 83 -4.68 -9.88 -12.59
CA ILE A 83 -4.57 -8.50 -13.03
C ILE A 83 -4.75 -8.42 -14.54
N ASP A 84 -3.95 -9.17 -15.29
CA ASP A 84 -4.06 -9.30 -16.73
C ASP A 84 -3.65 -10.72 -17.16
N SER A 85 -4.61 -11.48 -17.66
CA SER A 85 -4.38 -12.84 -18.11
C SER A 85 -3.78 -12.95 -19.53
N THR A 86 -3.66 -11.82 -20.24
CA THR A 86 -3.18 -11.76 -21.62
C THR A 86 -1.71 -11.35 -21.72
N ALA A 87 -1.20 -10.62 -20.75
CA ALA A 87 0.18 -10.16 -20.69
C ALA A 87 1.11 -11.18 -20.01
N SER A 88 2.42 -11.06 -20.25
CA SER A 88 3.40 -11.87 -19.50
C SER A 88 3.44 -11.45 -18.03
N ALA A 89 3.78 -12.40 -17.13
CA ALA A 89 3.83 -12.12 -15.69
C ALA A 89 4.80 -10.99 -15.36
N GLU A 90 5.97 -10.94 -16.01
CA GLU A 90 6.97 -9.88 -15.82
C GLU A 90 6.42 -8.50 -16.21
N ALA A 91 5.67 -8.41 -17.32
CA ALA A 91 5.07 -7.16 -17.76
C ALA A 91 4.01 -6.68 -16.77
N VAL A 92 3.20 -7.59 -16.22
CA VAL A 92 2.21 -7.27 -15.19
C VAL A 92 2.89 -6.78 -13.91
N PHE A 93 3.94 -7.45 -13.44
CA PHE A 93 4.67 -7.02 -12.24
C PHE A 93 5.30 -5.64 -12.42
N ALA A 94 5.91 -5.37 -13.58
CA ALA A 94 6.48 -4.06 -13.87
C ALA A 94 5.42 -2.95 -13.89
N ALA A 95 4.25 -3.23 -14.47
CA ALA A 95 3.13 -2.29 -14.48
C ALA A 95 2.59 -2.00 -13.08
N GLU A 96 2.43 -3.03 -12.22
CA GLU A 96 1.98 -2.85 -10.85
C GLU A 96 2.98 -2.06 -10.00
N VAL A 97 4.28 -2.32 -10.15
CA VAL A 97 5.35 -1.52 -9.51
C VAL A 97 5.27 -0.06 -9.95
N GLN A 98 4.97 0.21 -11.22
CA GLN A 98 4.82 1.59 -11.70
C GLN A 98 3.58 2.27 -11.08
N LYS A 99 2.44 1.57 -10.99
CA LYS A 99 1.24 2.08 -10.30
C LYS A 99 1.52 2.39 -8.82
N LEU A 100 2.30 1.54 -8.12
CA LEU A 100 2.70 1.80 -6.74
C LEU A 100 3.54 3.08 -6.61
N LYS A 101 4.42 3.38 -7.56
CA LYS A 101 5.16 4.67 -7.58
C LYS A 101 4.22 5.87 -7.73
N GLU A 102 3.19 5.76 -8.57
CA GLU A 102 2.16 6.80 -8.74
C GLU A 102 1.38 7.02 -7.43
N GLU A 103 1.13 5.95 -6.67
CA GLU A 103 0.52 5.98 -5.34
C GLU A 103 1.49 6.38 -4.20
N LYS A 104 2.65 6.98 -4.55
CA LYS A 104 3.66 7.50 -3.61
C LYS A 104 4.43 6.45 -2.82
N PHE A 105 4.52 5.24 -3.32
CA PHE A 105 5.44 4.24 -2.78
C PHE A 105 6.78 4.27 -3.50
N LYS A 106 7.87 4.16 -2.74
CA LYS A 106 9.19 3.82 -3.25
C LYS A 106 9.34 2.30 -3.20
N PRO A 107 9.33 1.58 -4.32
CA PRO A 107 9.59 0.14 -4.32
C PRO A 107 10.97 -0.16 -3.75
N LEU A 108 11.06 -1.18 -2.93
CA LEU A 108 12.31 -1.64 -2.30
C LEU A 108 12.78 -2.95 -2.94
N GLU A 109 11.95 -3.99 -2.87
CA GLU A 109 12.28 -5.33 -3.35
C GLU A 109 11.12 -5.94 -4.11
N GLN A 110 11.45 -6.78 -5.07
CA GLN A 110 10.51 -7.64 -5.79
C GLN A 110 11.08 -9.05 -5.84
N LEU A 111 10.29 -10.02 -5.36
CA LEU A 111 10.66 -11.43 -5.35
C LEU A 111 9.57 -12.24 -6.04
N THR A 112 9.95 -13.10 -6.98
CA THR A 112 9.05 -14.10 -7.55
C THR A 112 8.91 -15.28 -6.58
N LEU A 113 7.73 -15.88 -6.50
CA LEU A 113 7.45 -16.99 -5.60
C LEU A 113 7.71 -18.36 -6.25
N GLU A 114 8.26 -18.41 -7.44
CA GLU A 114 8.66 -19.67 -8.07
C GLU A 114 9.82 -20.34 -7.29
N PRO A 115 9.83 -21.66 -7.21
CA PRO A 115 8.95 -22.61 -7.86
C PRO A 115 7.66 -22.97 -7.09
N TYR A 116 7.38 -22.29 -5.97
CA TYR A 116 6.28 -22.64 -5.06
C TYR A 116 4.91 -22.18 -5.59
N GLU A 117 4.87 -20.95 -6.13
CA GLU A 117 3.67 -20.35 -6.72
C GLU A 117 4.01 -19.77 -8.10
N ARG A 118 3.31 -20.27 -9.12
CA ARG A 118 3.52 -19.83 -10.50
C ARG A 118 2.87 -18.45 -10.74
N ASP A 119 3.58 -17.60 -11.50
CA ASP A 119 3.12 -16.27 -11.90
C ASP A 119 2.72 -15.39 -10.70
N HIS A 120 3.41 -15.59 -9.57
CA HIS A 120 3.26 -14.76 -8.37
C HIS A 120 4.55 -14.02 -8.04
N ALA A 121 4.39 -12.79 -7.56
CA ALA A 121 5.48 -12.00 -7.02
C ALA A 121 5.05 -11.28 -5.74
N VAL A 122 6.00 -11.07 -4.84
CA VAL A 122 5.84 -10.18 -3.69
C VAL A 122 6.64 -8.91 -3.94
N VAL A 123 6.00 -7.77 -3.77
CA VAL A 123 6.62 -6.45 -3.88
C VAL A 123 6.56 -5.76 -2.52
N THR A 124 7.69 -5.23 -2.08
CA THR A 124 7.75 -4.37 -0.89
C THR A 124 8.02 -2.93 -1.29
N GLY A 125 7.51 -1.99 -0.51
CA GLY A 125 7.71 -0.57 -0.76
C GLY A 125 7.60 0.27 0.51
N GLU A 126 8.19 1.46 0.47
CA GLU A 126 8.11 2.47 1.51
C GLU A 126 7.20 3.63 1.07
N TYR A 127 6.29 4.06 1.92
CA TYR A 127 5.34 5.13 1.64
C TYR A 127 5.97 6.51 1.88
N ARG A 128 6.02 7.33 0.83
CA ARG A 128 6.65 8.67 0.85
C ARG A 128 5.73 9.73 0.23
N PRO A 129 4.60 10.07 0.86
CA PRO A 129 3.62 11.01 0.30
C PRO A 129 4.18 12.41 0.10
N ASN A 130 5.14 12.84 0.92
CA ASN A 130 5.67 14.20 0.97
C ASN A 130 7.09 14.33 0.38
N ALA A 131 7.57 13.36 -0.40
CA ALA A 131 8.94 13.41 -0.95
C ALA A 131 9.24 14.69 -1.77
N ASN A 132 8.20 15.33 -2.33
CA ASN A 132 8.34 16.59 -3.08
C ASN A 132 8.21 17.84 -2.21
N LEU A 133 7.70 17.76 -0.98
CA LEU A 133 7.49 18.92 -0.12
C LEU A 133 8.80 19.39 0.53
N PHE A 134 9.73 18.47 0.80
CA PHE A 134 11.03 18.81 1.37
C PHE A 134 11.94 19.61 0.43
N VAL A 135 11.81 19.42 -0.87
CA VAL A 135 12.63 20.14 -1.86
C VAL A 135 12.21 21.61 -1.98
N TYR A 136 10.91 21.92 -1.84
CA TYR A 136 10.42 23.29 -1.93
C TYR A 136 10.66 24.13 -0.67
N VAL A 137 10.63 23.55 0.52
CA VAL A 137 10.87 24.25 1.77
C VAL A 137 12.34 24.66 1.93
N PHE A 138 13.29 23.84 1.43
CA PHE A 138 14.70 24.21 1.45
C PHE A 138 15.07 25.30 0.43
N TYR A 139 14.37 25.39 -0.68
CA TYR A 139 14.67 26.43 -1.69
C TYR A 139 14.23 27.82 -1.24
N ASP A 140 13.10 27.95 -0.55
CA ASP A 140 12.64 29.26 -0.05
C ASP A 140 13.43 29.76 1.14
N VAL A 141 14.01 28.91 1.97
CA VAL A 141 14.86 29.32 3.11
C VAL A 141 16.23 29.83 2.67
N PHE A 142 16.78 29.34 1.56
CA PHE A 142 18.08 29.81 1.06
C PHE A 142 18.02 31.05 0.16
N VAL A 143 16.86 31.33 -0.46
CA VAL A 143 16.72 32.49 -1.35
C VAL A 143 16.38 33.79 -0.59
N ASN A 144 15.79 33.69 0.62
CA ASN A 144 15.37 34.88 1.36
C ASN A 144 16.38 35.43 2.41
N ASN A 145 17.57 34.81 2.53
CA ASN A 145 18.56 35.25 3.51
C ASN A 145 19.79 36.00 2.95
N ASP A 146 19.85 36.30 1.64
CA ASP A 146 21.05 36.89 1.04
C ASP A 146 20.83 38.25 0.33
N ILE A 147 19.77 39.02 0.66
CA ILE A 147 19.58 40.32 0.09
C ILE A 147 19.32 41.40 1.18
N SER A 148 20.10 41.44 2.23
CA SER A 148 20.11 42.59 3.10
C SER A 148 21.39 42.73 3.91
N ARG A 149 22.54 42.84 3.25
CA ARG A 149 23.78 43.44 3.80
C ARG A 149 24.79 43.67 2.70
N ILE A 150 24.53 44.65 1.85
CA ILE A 150 25.57 45.44 1.19
C ILE A 150 25.02 46.87 1.16
N ASP A 151 25.38 47.61 2.21
CA ASP A 151 25.67 49.02 2.20
C ASP A 151 26.56 49.31 3.43
#